data_9799cffee208403a3dc6157746cf252e
#
_entry.id   9799cffee208403a3dc6157746cf252e
#
_cell.length_a   1.000
_cell.length_b   1.000
_cell.length_c   1.000
_cell.angle_alpha   90.00
_cell.angle_beta   90.00
_cell.angle_gamma   90.00
#
_symmetry.space_group_name_H-M   'P 1'
#
loop_
_entity.id
_entity.type
_entity.pdbx_description
1 polymer ?
#
loop_
_entity_poly.entity_id
_entity_poly.type
_entity_poly.pdbx_seq_one_letter_code
_entity_poly.pdbx_strand_id
1 'polypeptide(L)'
;MEKTILPELEKGEVLLGAKYLSLDPYMRGWMEDRKSYMTPLAVGDVMGGEVVAEIIQSRHPDFPVAGHVISHMGWRTHAISNGTRLTKLDALFNPVTTALGVLGMPGLTAYTGLTNIGVPKPGETLVVAAASGAVGSLVGQLARINGTRVVGIAGGPAKTAYVKEELLFDAAIDHRTPSFAEDLAAACPNGIDVYFELVGGRIWQAVLPLLNKFARVPVCGLIAQYNGSKDDHADLLSATMREILTRSLLLRGFIVDEFDDQKPEFLEKVGGWLAEGKIRFKEDIVEGLERAPEAFIGLLEGRNFGKLLIKIRGSVHRSW
;
A
#
# COMPACT_ATOMS: atom_id res chain seq x y z
N MET A 1 2.18 20.84 15.64
CA MET A 1 2.79 19.74 16.44
C MET A 1 2.82 20.14 17.89
N GLU A 2 2.35 19.26 18.73
CA GLU A 2 2.35 19.45 20.19
C GLU A 2 3.61 18.79 20.79
N LYS A 3 4.18 19.43 21.82
CA LYS A 3 5.32 18.88 22.57
C LYS A 3 4.79 18.31 23.86
N THR A 4 5.10 17.04 24.13
CA THR A 4 4.71 16.33 25.33
C THR A 4 5.97 15.84 26.04
N ILE A 5 6.00 15.93 27.37
CA ILE A 5 7.05 15.33 28.19
C ILE A 5 6.67 13.86 28.39
N LEU A 6 7.60 12.97 28.04
CA LEU A 6 7.42 11.54 28.29
C LEU A 6 7.81 11.21 29.74
N PRO A 7 7.06 10.32 30.43
CA PRO A 7 7.43 9.86 31.76
C PRO A 7 8.70 8.99 31.71
N GLU A 8 9.28 8.69 32.90
CA GLU A 8 10.33 7.69 32.99
C GLU A 8 9.79 6.29 32.65
N LEU A 9 10.68 5.44 32.12
CA LEU A 9 10.31 4.07 31.77
C LEU A 9 10.04 3.24 33.02
N GLU A 10 8.97 2.48 33.00
CA GLU A 10 8.69 1.43 33.93
C GLU A 10 9.39 0.10 33.56
N LYS A 11 9.39 -0.88 34.45
CA LYS A 11 9.90 -2.23 34.15
C LYS A 11 9.05 -2.88 33.05
N GLY A 12 9.70 -3.39 32.01
CA GLY A 12 9.04 -3.99 30.86
C GLY A 12 8.70 -2.99 29.75
N GLU A 13 9.19 -1.74 29.84
CA GLU A 13 8.95 -0.72 28.82
C GLU A 13 10.21 -0.39 28.01
N VAL A 14 9.97 0.16 26.84
CA VAL A 14 10.98 0.70 25.94
C VAL A 14 10.61 2.10 25.46
N LEU A 15 11.61 2.97 25.27
CA LEU A 15 11.47 4.24 24.58
C LEU A 15 11.82 4.03 23.11
N LEU A 16 10.86 4.34 22.25
CA LEU A 16 10.98 4.28 20.80
C LEU A 16 11.27 5.67 20.22
N GLY A 17 12.23 5.74 19.30
CA GLY A 17 12.47 6.90 18.44
C GLY A 17 12.10 6.57 16.99
N ALA A 18 11.11 7.28 16.46
CA ALA A 18 10.67 7.08 15.09
C ALA A 18 11.77 7.43 14.08
N LYS A 19 12.00 6.55 13.11
CA LYS A 19 12.92 6.76 11.98
C LYS A 19 12.17 7.04 10.69
N TYR A 20 11.19 6.18 10.38
CA TYR A 20 10.36 6.30 9.18
C TYR A 20 8.90 6.04 9.53
N LEU A 21 8.02 6.90 9.07
CA LEU A 21 6.57 6.76 9.17
C LEU A 21 6.01 6.39 7.80
N SER A 22 5.17 5.38 7.76
CA SER A 22 4.37 5.03 6.58
C SER A 22 3.23 6.01 6.38
N LEU A 23 3.02 6.48 5.15
CA LEU A 23 1.78 7.14 4.75
C LEU A 23 1.00 6.22 3.82
N ASP A 24 -0.25 5.95 4.18
CA ASP A 24 -1.11 5.00 3.49
C ASP A 24 -2.52 5.57 3.26
N PRO A 25 -3.12 5.34 2.08
CA PRO A 25 -4.42 5.95 1.73
C PRO A 25 -5.56 5.63 2.70
N TYR A 26 -5.54 4.46 3.37
CA TYR A 26 -6.58 4.06 4.32
C TYR A 26 -6.72 5.03 5.51
N MET A 27 -5.65 5.76 5.86
CA MET A 27 -5.67 6.77 6.92
C MET A 27 -6.74 7.85 6.67
N ARG A 28 -7.10 8.11 5.40
CA ARG A 28 -8.18 9.05 5.07
C ARG A 28 -9.54 8.54 5.57
N GLY A 29 -9.77 7.23 5.49
CA GLY A 29 -11.00 6.61 5.98
C GLY A 29 -11.15 6.72 7.51
N TRP A 30 -10.05 6.80 8.26
CA TRP A 30 -10.10 6.98 9.71
C TRP A 30 -10.54 8.39 10.15
N MET A 31 -10.52 9.37 9.24
CA MET A 31 -11.00 10.73 9.47
C MET A 31 -12.51 10.88 9.24
N GLU A 32 -13.20 9.84 8.80
CA GLU A 32 -14.64 9.85 8.53
C GLU A 32 -15.41 9.30 9.71
N ASP A 33 -16.42 10.02 10.19
CA ASP A 33 -17.33 9.57 11.23
C ASP A 33 -18.35 8.57 10.64
N ARG A 34 -17.88 7.35 10.35
CA ARG A 34 -18.71 6.25 9.88
C ARG A 34 -18.24 4.92 10.46
N LYS A 35 -19.17 3.97 10.59
CA LYS A 35 -18.81 2.59 10.97
C LYS A 35 -17.86 1.98 9.93
N SER A 36 -16.68 1.56 10.40
CA SER A 36 -15.64 0.94 9.58
C SER A 36 -14.93 -0.14 10.40
N TYR A 37 -13.85 -0.75 9.85
CA TYR A 37 -12.98 -1.68 10.56
C TYR A 37 -12.12 -1.01 11.64
N MET A 38 -12.06 0.33 11.65
CA MET A 38 -11.35 1.13 12.67
C MET A 38 -12.28 2.16 13.31
N THR A 39 -12.01 2.50 14.56
CA THR A 39 -12.66 3.62 15.24
C THR A 39 -12.26 4.93 14.59
N PRO A 40 -13.21 5.82 14.24
CA PRO A 40 -12.89 7.14 13.70
C PRO A 40 -12.01 7.96 14.64
N LEU A 41 -11.10 8.74 14.08
CA LEU A 41 -10.26 9.69 14.81
C LEU A 41 -11.01 11.00 15.02
N ALA A 42 -11.02 11.50 16.24
CA ALA A 42 -11.52 12.82 16.56
C ALA A 42 -10.46 13.91 16.24
N VAL A 43 -10.92 15.15 16.09
CA VAL A 43 -10.02 16.29 15.98
C VAL A 43 -9.24 16.46 17.28
N GLY A 44 -7.91 16.46 17.19
CA GLY A 44 -7.01 16.48 18.36
C GLY A 44 -6.34 15.14 18.64
N ASP A 45 -6.86 14.04 18.08
CA ASP A 45 -6.21 12.74 18.20
C ASP A 45 -4.94 12.67 17.34
N VAL A 46 -4.01 11.82 17.75
CA VAL A 46 -2.82 11.54 16.95
C VAL A 46 -3.17 10.57 15.84
N MET A 47 -2.89 10.96 14.60
CA MET A 47 -3.04 10.08 13.44
C MET A 47 -2.23 8.80 13.65
N GLY A 48 -2.87 7.66 13.49
CA GLY A 48 -2.22 6.34 13.50
C GLY A 48 -1.29 6.12 12.31
N GLY A 49 -0.59 5.01 12.33
CA GLY A 49 0.27 4.58 11.24
C GLY A 49 1.42 3.70 11.71
N GLU A 50 1.94 2.88 10.79
CA GLU A 50 3.12 2.07 11.03
C GLU A 50 4.39 2.91 10.96
N VAL A 51 5.32 2.61 11.85
CA VAL A 51 6.59 3.33 12.02
C VAL A 51 7.71 2.32 12.18
N VAL A 52 8.79 2.47 11.41
CA VAL A 52 10.08 1.90 11.79
C VAL A 52 10.67 2.76 12.89
N ALA A 53 10.86 2.21 14.06
CA ALA A 53 11.43 2.88 15.22
C ALA A 53 12.71 2.19 15.69
N GLU A 54 13.61 2.99 16.26
CA GLU A 54 14.77 2.51 17.00
C GLU A 54 14.46 2.50 18.49
N ILE A 55 14.90 1.47 19.20
CA ILE A 55 14.80 1.39 20.66
C ILE A 55 15.92 2.26 21.25
N ILE A 56 15.54 3.43 21.82
CA ILE A 56 16.51 4.41 22.39
C ILE A 56 16.88 4.04 23.82
N GLN A 57 15.91 3.59 24.62
CA GLN A 57 16.09 3.10 25.98
C GLN A 57 15.22 1.87 26.19
N SER A 58 15.66 0.96 27.04
CA SER A 58 14.93 -0.28 27.34
C SER A 58 15.04 -0.70 28.80
N ARG A 59 13.90 -1.07 29.36
CA ARG A 59 13.75 -1.87 30.57
C ARG A 59 13.01 -3.19 30.28
N HIS A 60 12.92 -3.58 29.00
CA HIS A 60 12.25 -4.78 28.53
C HIS A 60 13.28 -5.87 28.19
N PRO A 61 13.10 -7.13 28.64
CA PRO A 61 14.09 -8.19 28.44
C PRO A 61 14.31 -8.56 26.97
N ASP A 62 13.26 -8.47 26.14
CA ASP A 62 13.29 -8.95 24.76
C ASP A 62 13.65 -7.86 23.73
N PHE A 63 13.66 -6.60 24.11
CA PHE A 63 13.87 -5.47 23.19
C PHE A 63 15.11 -4.66 23.58
N PRO A 64 16.31 -5.05 23.12
CA PRO A 64 17.56 -4.35 23.44
C PRO A 64 17.63 -2.98 22.77
N VAL A 65 18.38 -2.06 23.38
CA VAL A 65 18.72 -0.74 22.83
C VAL A 65 19.40 -0.90 21.46
N ALA A 66 19.18 0.07 20.57
CA ALA A 66 19.61 0.11 19.16
C ALA A 66 18.94 -0.93 18.23
N GLY A 67 18.05 -1.79 18.76
CA GLY A 67 17.21 -2.64 17.92
C GLY A 67 16.18 -1.83 17.10
N HIS A 68 15.85 -2.30 15.91
CA HIS A 68 14.79 -1.72 15.10
C HIS A 68 13.52 -2.56 15.21
N VAL A 69 12.37 -1.88 15.25
CA VAL A 69 11.06 -2.51 15.34
C VAL A 69 10.05 -1.80 14.44
N ILE A 70 9.01 -2.54 14.01
CA ILE A 70 7.75 -1.94 13.58
C ILE A 70 6.90 -1.66 14.81
N SER A 71 6.36 -0.46 14.86
CA SER A 71 5.43 0.02 15.88
C SER A 71 4.26 0.74 15.23
N HIS A 72 3.09 0.70 15.86
CA HIS A 72 1.91 1.48 15.45
C HIS A 72 1.80 2.81 16.22
N MET A 73 2.92 3.41 16.56
CA MET A 73 2.94 4.65 17.34
C MET A 73 2.35 5.87 16.61
N GLY A 74 2.16 5.77 15.29
CA GLY A 74 1.56 6.84 14.49
C GLY A 74 2.47 8.06 14.30
N TRP A 75 1.86 9.22 14.06
CA TRP A 75 2.54 10.47 13.70
C TRP A 75 3.19 11.12 14.93
N ARG A 76 4.19 10.46 15.47
CA ARG A 76 4.97 10.88 16.65
C ARG A 76 6.45 10.71 16.38
N THR A 77 7.27 11.52 17.07
CA THR A 77 8.73 11.35 17.04
C THR A 77 9.20 10.30 18.05
N HIS A 78 8.50 10.18 19.20
CA HIS A 78 8.84 9.26 20.28
C HIS A 78 7.57 8.66 20.90
N ALA A 79 7.69 7.47 21.44
CA ALA A 79 6.64 6.82 22.23
C ALA A 79 7.26 5.83 23.24
N ILE A 80 6.56 5.61 24.35
CA ILE A 80 6.82 4.50 25.26
C ILE A 80 5.93 3.32 24.85
N SER A 81 6.48 2.11 24.90
CA SER A 81 5.79 0.87 24.60
C SER A 81 6.16 -0.21 25.60
N ASN A 82 5.19 -1.02 25.99
CA ASN A 82 5.40 -2.21 26.83
C ASN A 82 5.80 -3.47 26.03
N GLY A 83 6.22 -3.31 24.76
CA GLY A 83 6.58 -4.41 23.88
C GLY A 83 5.40 -5.04 23.11
N THR A 84 4.16 -4.82 23.57
CA THR A 84 2.97 -5.34 22.88
C THR A 84 2.86 -4.73 21.48
N ARG A 85 2.62 -5.56 20.47
CA ARG A 85 2.51 -5.16 19.06
C ARG A 85 3.80 -4.54 18.48
N LEU A 86 4.95 -4.80 19.06
CA LEU A 86 6.23 -4.52 18.42
C LEU A 86 6.70 -5.76 17.63
N THR A 87 7.08 -5.55 16.37
CA THR A 87 7.71 -6.57 15.54
C THR A 87 9.19 -6.24 15.38
N LYS A 88 10.08 -7.13 15.80
CA LYS A 88 11.52 -6.95 15.60
C LYS A 88 11.86 -7.02 14.12
N LEU A 89 12.76 -6.16 13.69
CA LEU A 89 13.31 -6.19 12.34
C LEU A 89 14.71 -6.82 12.38
N ASP A 90 14.92 -7.82 11.55
CA ASP A 90 16.17 -8.53 11.37
C ASP A 90 16.85 -8.14 10.04
N ALA A 91 17.87 -8.88 9.64
CA ALA A 91 18.66 -8.63 8.44
C ALA A 91 17.86 -8.78 7.12
N LEU A 92 16.69 -9.41 7.14
CA LEU A 92 15.79 -9.51 5.98
C LEU A 92 15.34 -8.12 5.53
N PHE A 93 15.11 -7.22 6.49
CA PHE A 93 14.62 -5.87 6.22
C PHE A 93 15.78 -4.90 5.97
N ASN A 94 16.43 -5.04 4.82
CA ASN A 94 17.52 -4.16 4.42
C ASN A 94 17.26 -3.56 3.01
N PRO A 95 17.05 -2.23 2.90
CA PRO A 95 16.98 -1.24 3.99
C PRO A 95 15.76 -1.45 4.91
N VAL A 96 15.80 -0.98 6.14
CA VAL A 96 14.71 -1.16 7.13
C VAL A 96 13.36 -0.61 6.68
N THR A 97 13.36 0.32 5.73
CA THR A 97 12.16 0.90 5.09
C THR A 97 11.33 -0.13 4.33
N THR A 98 11.93 -1.23 3.86
CA THR A 98 11.21 -2.32 3.20
C THR A 98 10.10 -2.90 4.06
N ALA A 99 10.26 -2.85 5.39
CA ALA A 99 9.27 -3.28 6.37
C ALA A 99 7.98 -2.43 6.39
N LEU A 100 8.00 -1.24 5.80
CA LEU A 100 6.82 -0.37 5.60
C LEU A 100 6.26 -0.43 4.18
N GLY A 101 6.89 -1.19 3.30
CA GLY A 101 6.55 -1.25 1.87
C GLY A 101 6.50 -2.68 1.36
N VAL A 102 7.50 -3.04 0.55
CA VAL A 102 7.57 -4.30 -0.20
C VAL A 102 7.57 -5.56 0.67
N LEU A 103 8.12 -5.52 1.88
CA LEU A 103 8.10 -6.60 2.88
C LEU A 103 7.19 -6.29 4.08
N GLY A 104 6.41 -5.22 4.02
CA GLY A 104 5.44 -4.80 5.04
C GLY A 104 4.00 -5.06 4.64
N MET A 105 3.09 -4.31 5.29
CA MET A 105 1.65 -4.42 5.06
C MET A 105 1.26 -4.24 3.58
N PRO A 106 1.78 -3.26 2.81
CA PRO A 106 1.44 -3.14 1.39
C PRO A 106 1.89 -4.35 0.55
N GLY A 107 3.06 -4.92 0.88
CA GLY A 107 3.55 -6.13 0.24
C GLY A 107 2.68 -7.36 0.53
N LEU A 108 2.33 -7.57 1.79
CA LEU A 108 1.42 -8.64 2.21
C LEU A 108 0.05 -8.50 1.54
N THR A 109 -0.48 -7.27 1.46
CA THR A 109 -1.72 -6.95 0.74
C THR A 109 -1.67 -7.37 -0.73
N ALA A 110 -0.58 -7.02 -1.42
CA ALA A 110 -0.37 -7.41 -2.82
C ALA A 110 -0.33 -8.93 -2.98
N TYR A 111 0.46 -9.60 -2.14
CA TYR A 111 0.63 -11.05 -2.15
C TYR A 111 -0.68 -11.78 -1.89
N THR A 112 -1.36 -11.47 -0.80
CA THR A 112 -2.57 -12.18 -0.37
C THR A 112 -3.77 -11.89 -1.26
N GLY A 113 -3.98 -10.66 -1.68
CA GLY A 113 -5.04 -10.31 -2.63
C GLY A 113 -4.85 -11.01 -3.99
N LEU A 114 -3.60 -11.14 -4.44
CA LEU A 114 -3.31 -11.85 -5.69
C LEU A 114 -3.47 -13.36 -5.56
N THR A 115 -2.91 -13.97 -4.51
CA THR A 115 -2.88 -15.43 -4.34
C THR A 115 -4.21 -16.04 -3.90
N ASN A 116 -5.02 -15.31 -3.12
CA ASN A 116 -6.28 -15.86 -2.57
C ASN A 116 -7.53 -15.45 -3.37
N ILE A 117 -7.47 -14.31 -4.08
CA ILE A 117 -8.65 -13.76 -4.76
C ILE A 117 -8.42 -13.65 -6.26
N GLY A 118 -7.34 -13.01 -6.69
CA GLY A 118 -6.98 -12.85 -8.10
C GLY A 118 -6.67 -14.17 -8.78
N VAL A 119 -5.87 -15.00 -8.15
CA VAL A 119 -5.43 -16.33 -8.58
C VAL A 119 -5.14 -16.37 -10.09
N PRO A 120 -4.24 -15.51 -10.60
CA PRO A 120 -3.95 -15.44 -12.02
C PRO A 120 -3.28 -16.73 -12.50
N LYS A 121 -3.64 -17.15 -13.72
CA LYS A 121 -3.07 -18.34 -14.36
C LYS A 121 -2.07 -17.95 -15.45
N PRO A 122 -1.08 -18.78 -15.77
CA PRO A 122 -0.21 -18.55 -16.92
C PRO A 122 -1.02 -18.32 -18.20
N GLY A 123 -0.66 -17.26 -18.94
CA GLY A 123 -1.33 -16.87 -20.18
C GLY A 123 -2.57 -15.99 -20.00
N GLU A 124 -3.09 -15.81 -18.80
CA GLU A 124 -4.15 -14.82 -18.51
C GLU A 124 -3.61 -13.39 -18.56
N THR A 125 -4.52 -12.43 -18.70
CA THR A 125 -4.21 -10.99 -18.63
C THR A 125 -4.64 -10.44 -17.29
N LEU A 126 -3.67 -9.89 -16.54
CA LEU A 126 -3.90 -9.11 -15.32
C LEU A 126 -3.74 -7.62 -15.61
N VAL A 127 -4.71 -6.83 -15.15
CA VAL A 127 -4.61 -5.37 -15.10
C VAL A 127 -4.54 -4.93 -13.65
N VAL A 128 -3.64 -4.00 -13.33
CA VAL A 128 -3.54 -3.42 -11.99
C VAL A 128 -3.56 -1.90 -12.04
N ALA A 129 -4.43 -1.30 -11.23
CA ALA A 129 -4.48 0.13 -11.02
C ALA A 129 -3.35 0.61 -10.08
N ALA A 130 -3.00 1.90 -10.13
CA ALA A 130 -1.91 2.49 -9.35
C ALA A 130 -0.61 1.65 -9.44
N ALA A 131 -0.26 1.19 -10.65
CA ALA A 131 0.80 0.22 -10.91
C ALA A 131 2.20 0.67 -10.49
N SER A 132 2.43 1.96 -10.27
CA SER A 132 3.70 2.50 -9.75
C SER A 132 3.70 2.66 -8.21
N GLY A 133 2.59 2.33 -7.53
CA GLY A 133 2.41 2.48 -6.08
C GLY A 133 2.92 1.27 -5.29
N ALA A 134 2.85 1.35 -3.97
CA ALA A 134 3.39 0.33 -3.06
C ALA A 134 2.79 -1.07 -3.26
N VAL A 135 1.47 -1.16 -3.47
CA VAL A 135 0.76 -2.43 -3.71
C VAL A 135 0.82 -2.81 -5.19
N GLY A 136 0.41 -1.90 -6.08
CA GLY A 136 0.25 -2.21 -7.50
C GLY A 136 1.53 -2.63 -8.20
N SER A 137 2.68 -2.05 -7.81
CA SER A 137 3.98 -2.43 -8.37
C SER A 137 4.36 -3.87 -8.03
N LEU A 138 4.05 -4.33 -6.82
CA LEU A 138 4.34 -5.71 -6.42
C LEU A 138 3.34 -6.69 -7.03
N VAL A 139 2.04 -6.37 -7.06
CA VAL A 139 1.00 -7.20 -7.72
C VAL A 139 1.41 -7.61 -9.13
N GLY A 140 1.82 -6.63 -9.94
CA GLY A 140 2.19 -6.93 -11.32
C GLY A 140 3.46 -7.76 -11.44
N GLN A 141 4.47 -7.52 -10.61
CA GLN A 141 5.70 -8.31 -10.61
C GLN A 141 5.44 -9.75 -10.17
N LEU A 142 4.62 -9.98 -9.16
CA LEU A 142 4.21 -11.33 -8.72
C LEU A 142 3.45 -12.06 -9.82
N ALA A 143 2.52 -11.37 -10.51
CA ALA A 143 1.78 -11.92 -11.62
C ALA A 143 2.70 -12.33 -12.79
N ARG A 144 3.71 -11.49 -13.10
CA ARG A 144 4.71 -11.83 -14.13
C ARG A 144 5.56 -13.05 -13.76
N ILE A 145 5.98 -13.16 -12.50
CA ILE A 145 6.71 -14.36 -12.01
C ILE A 145 5.87 -15.61 -12.24
N ASN A 146 4.54 -15.50 -12.15
CA ASN A 146 3.59 -16.60 -12.38
C ASN A 146 3.24 -16.81 -13.88
N GLY A 147 3.88 -16.10 -14.81
CA GLY A 147 3.64 -16.24 -16.26
C GLY A 147 2.37 -15.57 -16.78
N THR A 148 1.83 -14.60 -16.07
CA THR A 148 0.66 -13.81 -16.45
C THR A 148 1.10 -12.58 -17.27
N ARG A 149 0.36 -12.23 -18.31
CA ARG A 149 0.51 -10.95 -19.02
C ARG A 149 0.03 -9.82 -18.12
N VAL A 150 0.82 -8.77 -17.94
CA VAL A 150 0.52 -7.69 -17.00
C VAL A 150 0.43 -6.34 -17.69
N VAL A 151 -0.70 -5.65 -17.50
CA VAL A 151 -0.93 -4.27 -17.93
C VAL A 151 -1.07 -3.38 -16.69
N GLY A 152 -0.20 -2.39 -16.57
CA GLY A 152 -0.22 -1.44 -15.45
C GLY A 152 -0.90 -0.13 -15.83
N ILE A 153 -1.77 0.38 -14.96
CA ILE A 153 -2.37 1.71 -15.08
C ILE A 153 -1.68 2.65 -14.10
N ALA A 154 -1.08 3.74 -14.59
CA ALA A 154 -0.40 4.73 -13.76
C ALA A 154 -0.71 6.15 -14.26
N GLY A 155 -0.31 7.18 -13.53
CA GLY A 155 -0.59 8.58 -13.90
C GLY A 155 0.67 9.33 -14.33
N GLY A 156 0.75 9.68 -15.59
CA GLY A 156 1.82 10.46 -16.19
C GLY A 156 2.99 9.65 -16.76
N PRO A 157 3.75 10.23 -17.71
CA PRO A 157 4.75 9.53 -18.50
C PRO A 157 5.89 8.94 -17.68
N ALA A 158 6.34 9.61 -16.61
CA ALA A 158 7.41 9.09 -15.78
C ALA A 158 7.02 7.80 -15.04
N LYS A 159 5.77 7.70 -14.57
CA LYS A 159 5.28 6.50 -13.87
C LYS A 159 5.01 5.35 -14.85
N THR A 160 4.49 5.65 -16.03
CA THR A 160 4.27 4.61 -17.06
C THR A 160 5.59 4.07 -17.60
N ALA A 161 6.59 4.92 -17.82
CA ALA A 161 7.94 4.49 -18.19
C ALA A 161 8.54 3.56 -17.11
N TYR A 162 8.49 3.94 -15.84
CA TYR A 162 8.95 3.09 -14.73
C TYR A 162 8.26 1.71 -14.71
N VAL A 163 6.93 1.69 -14.85
CA VAL A 163 6.15 0.44 -14.87
C VAL A 163 6.56 -0.44 -16.05
N LYS A 164 6.79 0.15 -17.23
CA LYS A 164 7.14 -0.57 -18.45
C LYS A 164 8.61 -1.03 -18.45
N GLU A 165 9.53 -0.14 -18.09
CA GLU A 165 10.96 -0.33 -18.33
C GLU A 165 11.68 -0.92 -17.13
N GLU A 166 11.28 -0.53 -15.90
CA GLU A 166 11.92 -1.01 -14.69
C GLU A 166 11.17 -2.18 -14.05
N LEU A 167 9.83 -2.14 -13.96
CA LEU A 167 9.04 -3.25 -13.46
C LEU A 167 8.76 -4.31 -14.53
N LEU A 168 9.08 -4.01 -15.79
CA LEU A 168 8.98 -4.90 -16.96
C LEU A 168 7.55 -5.42 -17.20
N PHE A 169 6.51 -4.62 -16.95
CA PHE A 169 5.15 -4.98 -17.32
C PHE A 169 5.00 -5.01 -18.85
N ASP A 170 4.11 -5.83 -19.36
CA ASP A 170 3.91 -5.99 -20.81
C ASP A 170 3.36 -4.72 -21.47
N ALA A 171 2.55 -3.94 -20.72
CA ALA A 171 2.13 -2.59 -21.12
C ALA A 171 1.94 -1.69 -19.89
N ALA A 172 2.02 -0.38 -20.10
CA ALA A 172 1.73 0.63 -19.10
C ALA A 172 0.92 1.77 -19.71
N ILE A 173 -0.24 2.06 -19.12
CA ILE A 173 -1.23 2.99 -19.68
C ILE A 173 -1.37 4.20 -18.76
N ASP A 174 -1.30 5.41 -19.33
CA ASP A 174 -1.52 6.65 -18.60
C ASP A 174 -3.02 6.97 -18.52
N HIS A 175 -3.59 6.85 -17.32
CA HIS A 175 -5.01 7.14 -17.11
C HIS A 175 -5.38 8.62 -17.24
N ARG A 176 -4.41 9.52 -17.38
CA ARG A 176 -4.62 10.97 -17.54
C ARG A 176 -4.84 11.39 -18.99
N THR A 177 -4.53 10.54 -19.94
CA THR A 177 -4.74 10.84 -21.37
C THR A 177 -6.23 10.81 -21.74
N PRO A 178 -6.65 11.60 -22.73
CA PRO A 178 -8.01 11.49 -23.28
C PRO A 178 -8.31 10.11 -23.88
N SER A 179 -7.32 9.46 -24.49
CA SER A 179 -7.43 8.14 -25.15
C SER A 179 -7.32 6.95 -24.19
N PHE A 180 -7.38 7.18 -22.87
CA PHE A 180 -7.12 6.14 -21.85
C PHE A 180 -7.92 4.86 -22.07
N ALA A 181 -9.22 4.96 -22.37
CA ALA A 181 -10.08 3.78 -22.52
C ALA A 181 -9.71 2.97 -23.77
N GLU A 182 -9.42 3.65 -24.89
CA GLU A 182 -8.98 3.05 -26.14
C GLU A 182 -7.60 2.42 -26.00
N ASP A 183 -6.66 3.10 -25.32
CA ASP A 183 -5.30 2.60 -25.09
C ASP A 183 -5.33 1.34 -24.21
N LEU A 184 -6.19 1.32 -23.17
CA LEU A 184 -6.38 0.16 -22.31
C LEU A 184 -6.97 -1.02 -23.09
N ALA A 185 -7.99 -0.79 -23.93
CA ALA A 185 -8.59 -1.81 -24.76
C ALA A 185 -7.58 -2.40 -25.76
N ALA A 186 -6.77 -1.56 -26.39
CA ALA A 186 -5.70 -1.98 -27.29
C ALA A 186 -4.61 -2.80 -26.57
N ALA A 187 -4.29 -2.48 -25.31
CA ALA A 187 -3.34 -3.22 -24.50
C ALA A 187 -3.89 -4.58 -24.00
N CYS A 188 -5.21 -4.76 -24.00
CA CYS A 188 -5.90 -5.97 -23.56
C CYS A 188 -6.71 -6.63 -24.69
N PRO A 189 -6.10 -7.03 -25.82
CA PRO A 189 -6.83 -7.52 -27.00
C PRO A 189 -7.65 -8.79 -26.73
N ASN A 190 -7.28 -9.57 -25.70
CA ASN A 190 -7.98 -10.79 -25.28
C ASN A 190 -8.87 -10.57 -24.04
N GLY A 191 -9.12 -9.32 -23.67
CA GLY A 191 -9.84 -8.96 -22.45
C GLY A 191 -8.99 -9.07 -21.17
N ILE A 192 -9.65 -8.98 -20.02
CA ILE A 192 -9.03 -8.94 -18.69
C ILE A 192 -9.56 -10.09 -17.84
N ASP A 193 -8.69 -10.95 -17.37
CA ASP A 193 -9.04 -12.11 -16.52
C ASP A 193 -8.93 -11.80 -15.03
N VAL A 194 -7.99 -10.91 -14.66
CA VAL A 194 -7.82 -10.42 -13.28
C VAL A 194 -7.65 -8.90 -13.32
N TYR A 195 -8.45 -8.21 -12.51
CA TYR A 195 -8.26 -6.78 -12.29
C TYR A 195 -8.04 -6.50 -10.81
N PHE A 196 -6.84 -6.02 -10.44
CA PHE A 196 -6.55 -5.67 -9.05
C PHE A 196 -6.94 -4.22 -8.81
N GLU A 197 -8.07 -4.04 -8.08
CA GLU A 197 -8.69 -2.74 -7.88
C GLU A 197 -8.09 -1.98 -6.68
N LEU A 198 -7.54 -0.79 -6.97
CA LEU A 198 -6.93 0.10 -5.98
C LEU A 198 -7.50 1.53 -6.03
N VAL A 199 -8.25 1.87 -7.08
CA VAL A 199 -8.57 3.27 -7.42
C VAL A 199 -10.05 3.55 -7.55
N GLY A 200 -10.81 2.75 -8.30
CA GLY A 200 -12.21 3.00 -8.63
C GLY A 200 -12.42 4.08 -9.69
N GLY A 201 -13.59 4.71 -9.68
CA GLY A 201 -13.94 5.86 -10.52
C GLY A 201 -13.76 5.62 -12.02
N ARG A 202 -13.12 6.57 -12.72
CA ARG A 202 -12.88 6.51 -14.18
C ARG A 202 -12.11 5.26 -14.62
N ILE A 203 -11.22 4.74 -13.76
CA ILE A 203 -10.46 3.53 -14.11
C ILE A 203 -11.40 2.34 -14.15
N TRP A 204 -12.26 2.17 -13.14
CA TRP A 204 -13.28 1.12 -13.14
C TRP A 204 -14.18 1.18 -14.38
N GLN A 205 -14.60 2.40 -14.79
CA GLN A 205 -15.41 2.58 -16.00
C GLN A 205 -14.75 2.01 -17.27
N ALA A 206 -13.44 2.21 -17.43
CA ALA A 206 -12.71 1.71 -18.58
C ALA A 206 -12.40 0.21 -18.50
N VAL A 207 -12.22 -0.33 -17.29
CA VAL A 207 -11.91 -1.75 -17.07
C VAL A 207 -13.14 -2.65 -17.21
N LEU A 208 -14.28 -2.23 -16.67
CA LEU A 208 -15.51 -3.04 -16.57
C LEU A 208 -15.93 -3.67 -17.91
N PRO A 209 -15.97 -2.95 -19.05
CA PRO A 209 -16.36 -3.54 -20.32
C PRO A 209 -15.36 -4.56 -20.89
N LEU A 210 -14.11 -4.55 -20.42
CA LEU A 210 -13.04 -5.42 -20.88
C LEU A 210 -12.89 -6.71 -20.07
N LEU A 211 -13.60 -6.84 -18.95
CA LEU A 211 -13.52 -8.05 -18.11
C LEU A 211 -14.04 -9.28 -18.86
N ASN A 212 -13.27 -10.35 -18.82
CA ASN A 212 -13.66 -11.64 -19.37
C ASN A 212 -14.73 -12.33 -18.50
N LYS A 213 -15.41 -13.34 -19.07
CA LYS A 213 -16.27 -14.23 -18.29
C LYS A 213 -15.41 -14.92 -17.20
N PHE A 214 -15.93 -14.96 -15.98
CA PHE A 214 -15.25 -15.47 -14.78
C PHE A 214 -14.03 -14.65 -14.34
N ALA A 215 -13.89 -13.39 -14.78
CA ALA A 215 -12.85 -12.54 -14.27
C ALA A 215 -12.95 -12.32 -12.75
N ARG A 216 -11.81 -12.15 -12.11
CA ARG A 216 -11.67 -12.00 -10.65
C ARG A 216 -11.15 -10.61 -10.33
N VAL A 217 -11.80 -9.94 -9.38
CA VAL A 217 -11.49 -8.57 -8.99
C VAL A 217 -11.23 -8.52 -7.47
N PRO A 218 -9.96 -8.64 -7.02
CA PRO A 218 -9.60 -8.25 -5.66
C PRO A 218 -9.84 -6.75 -5.47
N VAL A 219 -10.81 -6.40 -4.60
CA VAL A 219 -11.11 -4.99 -4.28
C VAL A 219 -10.34 -4.61 -3.02
N CYS A 220 -9.19 -3.99 -3.21
CA CYS A 220 -8.26 -3.62 -2.16
C CYS A 220 -8.43 -2.16 -1.70
N GLY A 221 -8.77 -1.25 -2.62
CA GLY A 221 -8.91 0.16 -2.31
C GLY A 221 -9.62 0.94 -3.40
N LEU A 222 -10.15 2.10 -3.01
CA LEU A 222 -10.93 2.99 -3.89
C LEU A 222 -10.48 4.45 -3.69
N ILE A 223 -9.16 4.70 -3.86
CA ILE A 223 -8.54 5.98 -3.49
C ILE A 223 -9.18 7.19 -4.19
N ALA A 224 -9.71 7.03 -5.41
CA ALA A 224 -10.42 8.09 -6.11
C ALA A 224 -11.70 8.57 -5.41
N GLN A 225 -12.25 7.76 -4.50
CA GLN A 225 -13.49 8.05 -3.78
C GLN A 225 -13.26 8.56 -2.36
N TYR A 226 -12.03 8.52 -1.83
CA TYR A 226 -11.75 8.84 -0.43
C TYR A 226 -11.98 10.31 -0.07
N ASN A 227 -11.88 11.25 -1.01
CA ASN A 227 -12.17 12.67 -0.81
C ASN A 227 -13.57 13.08 -1.30
N GLY A 228 -14.46 12.10 -1.50
CA GLY A 228 -15.75 12.32 -2.17
C GLY A 228 -15.57 12.42 -3.69
N SER A 229 -16.58 12.01 -4.41
CA SER A 229 -16.61 12.16 -5.87
C SER A 229 -16.96 13.61 -6.19
N LYS A 230 -16.06 14.33 -6.86
CA LYS A 230 -16.37 15.64 -7.48
C LYS A 230 -16.98 15.47 -8.88
N ASP A 231 -16.88 14.26 -9.40
CA ASP A 231 -17.35 13.97 -10.75
C ASP A 231 -18.76 13.40 -10.68
N ASP A 232 -19.63 14.01 -11.45
CA ASP A 232 -21.01 13.59 -11.74
C ASP A 232 -20.97 12.30 -12.59
N HIS A 233 -20.29 11.28 -12.08
CA HIS A 233 -20.20 10.00 -12.78
C HIS A 233 -21.55 9.32 -12.72
N ALA A 234 -22.06 8.97 -13.89
CA ALA A 234 -23.25 8.14 -14.04
C ALA A 234 -23.22 7.00 -13.02
N ASP A 235 -24.34 6.72 -12.39
CA ASP A 235 -24.50 5.59 -11.48
C ASP A 235 -24.11 4.29 -12.19
N LEU A 236 -22.87 3.85 -11.97
CA LEU A 236 -22.34 2.62 -12.56
C LEU A 236 -22.81 1.36 -11.84
N LEU A 237 -23.56 1.50 -10.73
CA LEU A 237 -23.98 0.34 -9.96
C LEU A 237 -24.80 -0.63 -10.82
N SER A 238 -25.80 -0.13 -11.54
CA SER A 238 -26.65 -0.96 -12.41
C SER A 238 -25.86 -1.64 -13.53
N ALA A 239 -24.89 -0.94 -14.13
CA ALA A 239 -24.02 -1.51 -15.15
C ALA A 239 -23.11 -2.58 -14.54
N THR A 240 -22.46 -2.28 -13.40
CA THR A 240 -21.60 -3.23 -12.69
C THR A 240 -22.35 -4.49 -12.30
N MET A 241 -23.55 -4.39 -11.73
CA MET A 241 -24.37 -5.55 -11.35
C MET A 241 -24.77 -6.41 -12.55
N ARG A 242 -25.05 -5.78 -13.70
CA ARG A 242 -25.33 -6.49 -14.94
C ARG A 242 -24.14 -7.29 -15.42
N GLU A 243 -22.94 -6.68 -15.43
CA GLU A 243 -21.73 -7.38 -15.87
C GLU A 243 -21.33 -8.51 -14.90
N ILE A 244 -21.50 -8.32 -13.58
CA ILE A 244 -21.31 -9.37 -12.59
C ILE A 244 -22.19 -10.58 -12.93
N LEU A 245 -23.49 -10.34 -13.19
CA LEU A 245 -24.44 -11.40 -13.49
C LEU A 245 -24.12 -12.09 -14.82
N THR A 246 -23.96 -11.31 -15.91
CA THR A 246 -23.88 -11.85 -17.26
C THR A 246 -22.54 -12.49 -17.59
N ARG A 247 -21.46 -12.05 -16.94
CA ARG A 247 -20.10 -12.59 -17.10
C ARG A 247 -19.65 -13.46 -15.94
N SER A 248 -20.51 -13.69 -14.94
CA SER A 248 -20.18 -14.50 -13.74
C SER A 248 -18.90 -13.98 -13.06
N LEU A 249 -18.80 -12.66 -12.86
CA LEU A 249 -17.60 -12.04 -12.27
C LEU A 249 -17.54 -12.34 -10.77
N LEU A 250 -16.32 -12.47 -10.23
CA LEU A 250 -16.04 -12.51 -8.81
C LEU A 250 -15.42 -11.18 -8.37
N LEU A 251 -16.17 -10.38 -7.60
CA LEU A 251 -15.65 -9.20 -6.92
C LEU A 251 -15.57 -9.50 -5.43
N ARG A 252 -14.37 -9.44 -4.84
CA ARG A 252 -14.18 -9.68 -3.41
C ARG A 252 -13.37 -8.53 -2.78
N GLY A 253 -14.01 -7.81 -1.83
CA GLY A 253 -13.30 -6.92 -0.92
C GLY A 253 -12.54 -7.72 0.13
N PHE A 254 -11.40 -7.17 0.61
CA PHE A 254 -10.61 -7.79 1.67
C PHE A 254 -9.82 -6.75 2.46
N ILE A 255 -9.54 -7.09 3.70
CA ILE A 255 -8.59 -6.40 4.56
C ILE A 255 -7.43 -7.36 4.82
N VAL A 256 -6.21 -6.87 4.78
CA VAL A 256 -5.00 -7.72 4.83
C VAL A 256 -4.92 -8.58 6.09
N ASP A 257 -5.45 -8.10 7.21
CA ASP A 257 -5.49 -8.83 8.50
C ASP A 257 -6.24 -10.17 8.41
N GLU A 258 -7.11 -10.36 7.40
CA GLU A 258 -7.76 -11.66 7.13
C GLU A 258 -6.75 -12.77 6.79
N PHE A 259 -5.52 -12.41 6.44
CA PHE A 259 -4.48 -13.29 5.92
C PHE A 259 -3.17 -13.19 6.70
N ASP A 260 -3.20 -12.75 7.96
CA ASP A 260 -2.00 -12.60 8.79
C ASP A 260 -1.21 -13.91 8.96
N ASP A 261 -1.89 -15.05 8.90
CA ASP A 261 -1.28 -16.38 8.93
C ASP A 261 -0.36 -16.67 7.74
N GLN A 262 -0.53 -15.96 6.62
CA GLN A 262 0.30 -16.10 5.41
C GLN A 262 1.57 -15.23 5.45
N LYS A 263 1.75 -14.39 6.46
CA LYS A 263 2.91 -13.51 6.57
C LYS A 263 4.27 -14.23 6.53
N PRO A 264 4.46 -15.38 7.20
CA PRO A 264 5.73 -16.12 7.09
C PRO A 264 6.04 -16.57 5.66
N GLU A 265 5.08 -17.15 4.96
CA GLU A 265 5.21 -17.60 3.57
C GLU A 265 5.48 -16.41 2.62
N PHE A 266 4.77 -15.31 2.82
CA PHE A 266 5.00 -14.06 2.09
C PHE A 266 6.44 -13.56 2.25
N LEU A 267 6.94 -13.48 3.47
CA LEU A 267 8.30 -12.99 3.75
C LEU A 267 9.37 -13.92 3.15
N GLU A 268 9.16 -15.22 3.20
CA GLU A 268 10.07 -16.20 2.59
C GLU A 268 10.12 -16.01 1.06
N LYS A 269 8.97 -16.02 0.40
CA LYS A 269 8.90 -15.96 -1.07
C LYS A 269 9.30 -14.59 -1.62
N VAL A 270 8.67 -13.52 -1.12
CA VAL A 270 8.90 -12.17 -1.63
C VAL A 270 10.28 -11.67 -1.21
N GLY A 271 10.73 -11.98 0.00
CA GLY A 271 12.09 -11.70 0.46
C GLY A 271 13.14 -12.40 -0.37
N GLY A 272 12.92 -13.68 -0.73
CA GLY A 272 13.78 -14.43 -1.63
C GLY A 272 13.85 -13.80 -3.03
N TRP A 273 12.73 -13.47 -3.65
CA TRP A 273 12.70 -12.81 -4.97
C TRP A 273 13.31 -11.40 -4.95
N LEU A 274 13.16 -10.68 -3.85
CA LEU A 274 13.80 -9.38 -3.65
C LEU A 274 15.31 -9.52 -3.59
N ALA A 275 15.83 -10.49 -2.81
CA ALA A 275 17.26 -10.76 -2.70
C ALA A 275 17.88 -11.24 -4.04
N GLU A 276 17.11 -11.96 -4.85
CA GLU A 276 17.49 -12.37 -6.20
C GLU A 276 17.40 -11.26 -7.26
N GLY A 277 16.91 -10.07 -6.89
CA GLY A 277 16.68 -8.95 -7.81
C GLY A 277 15.54 -9.15 -8.80
N LYS A 278 14.67 -10.16 -8.58
CA LYS A 278 13.47 -10.42 -9.40
C LYS A 278 12.33 -9.44 -9.09
N ILE A 279 12.33 -8.85 -7.89
CA ILE A 279 11.40 -7.82 -7.45
C ILE A 279 12.17 -6.53 -7.24
N ARG A 280 11.61 -5.44 -7.75
CA ARG A 280 12.08 -4.07 -7.56
C ARG A 280 11.03 -3.26 -6.83
N PHE A 281 11.46 -2.30 -6.05
CA PHE A 281 10.57 -1.37 -5.34
C PHE A 281 11.11 0.05 -5.44
N LYS A 282 10.21 1.01 -5.24
CA LYS A 282 10.55 2.43 -5.21
C LYS A 282 9.91 3.08 -4.00
N GLU A 283 10.68 3.92 -3.34
CA GLU A 283 10.25 4.70 -2.19
C GLU A 283 10.34 6.19 -2.52
N ASP A 284 9.35 6.93 -2.05
CA ASP A 284 9.28 8.39 -2.09
C ASP A 284 9.43 8.88 -0.65
N ILE A 285 10.58 9.43 -0.31
CA ILE A 285 10.93 9.77 1.07
C ILE A 285 10.92 11.29 1.25
N VAL A 286 10.00 11.76 2.08
CA VAL A 286 9.89 13.16 2.48
C VAL A 286 10.49 13.33 3.87
N GLU A 287 11.38 14.31 4.05
CA GLU A 287 12.05 14.57 5.34
C GLU A 287 11.24 15.53 6.21
N GLY A 288 11.06 15.13 7.50
CA GLY A 288 10.42 15.93 8.55
C GLY A 288 8.96 15.56 8.76
N LEU A 289 8.62 15.21 10.02
CA LEU A 289 7.26 14.85 10.42
C LEU A 289 6.24 15.98 10.17
N GLU A 290 6.70 17.23 10.26
CA GLU A 290 5.90 18.44 9.98
C GLU A 290 5.35 18.48 8.56
N ARG A 291 5.98 17.76 7.62
CA ARG A 291 5.55 17.67 6.23
C ARG A 291 4.57 16.53 5.95
N ALA A 292 4.32 15.68 6.95
CA ALA A 292 3.43 14.54 6.77
C ALA A 292 2.02 14.91 6.29
N PRO A 293 1.35 15.99 6.80
CA PRO A 293 0.03 16.37 6.31
C PRO A 293 0.04 16.76 4.82
N GLU A 294 1.02 17.55 4.37
CA GLU A 294 1.14 17.94 2.96
C GLU A 294 1.45 16.73 2.06
N ALA A 295 2.37 15.88 2.49
CA ALA A 295 2.72 14.67 1.78
C ALA A 295 1.53 13.71 1.67
N PHE A 296 0.72 13.59 2.74
CA PHE A 296 -0.48 12.78 2.74
C PHE A 296 -1.56 13.29 1.77
N ILE A 297 -1.80 14.60 1.73
CA ILE A 297 -2.67 15.20 0.71
C ILE A 297 -2.15 14.87 -0.68
N GLY A 298 -0.84 14.99 -0.90
CA GLY A 298 -0.20 14.62 -2.16
C GLY A 298 -0.36 13.15 -2.55
N LEU A 299 -0.36 12.25 -1.57
CA LEU A 299 -0.62 10.83 -1.78
C LEU A 299 -2.03 10.61 -2.34
N LEU A 300 -3.04 11.26 -1.74
CA LEU A 300 -4.43 11.15 -2.17
C LEU A 300 -4.68 11.76 -3.56
N GLU A 301 -3.82 12.69 -3.99
CA GLU A 301 -3.82 13.28 -5.33
C GLU A 301 -2.91 12.54 -6.34
N GLY A 302 -2.27 11.45 -5.91
CA GLY A 302 -1.37 10.66 -6.75
C GLY A 302 -0.08 11.38 -7.13
N ARG A 303 0.43 12.30 -6.29
CA ARG A 303 1.71 13.01 -6.51
C ARG A 303 2.93 12.17 -6.18
N ASN A 304 2.82 11.22 -5.25
CA ASN A 304 3.89 10.32 -4.84
C ASN A 304 4.35 9.40 -5.97
N PHE A 305 5.60 8.91 -5.88
CA PHE A 305 6.16 7.93 -6.80
C PHE A 305 6.73 6.74 -6.04
N GLY A 306 5.99 5.64 -6.00
CA GLY A 306 6.30 4.46 -5.17
C GLY A 306 5.65 4.54 -3.79
N LYS A 307 6.23 3.83 -2.82
CA LYS A 307 5.83 3.88 -1.40
C LYS A 307 6.20 5.21 -0.79
N LEU A 308 5.22 5.95 -0.25
CA LEU A 308 5.46 7.23 0.43
C LEU A 308 5.80 7.01 1.89
N LEU A 309 6.94 7.56 2.30
CA LEU A 309 7.46 7.51 3.66
C LEU A 309 7.84 8.92 4.15
N ILE A 310 7.69 9.13 5.45
CA ILE A 310 8.27 10.31 6.12
C ILE A 310 9.50 9.86 6.90
N LYS A 311 10.67 10.41 6.55
CA LYS A 311 11.89 10.26 7.34
C LYS A 311 11.87 11.24 8.49
N ILE A 312 11.84 10.73 9.71
CA ILE A 312 11.76 11.54 10.91
C ILE A 312 13.17 11.90 11.35
N ARG A 313 13.46 13.20 11.41
CA ARG A 313 14.75 13.69 11.91
C ARG A 313 14.84 13.41 13.40
N GLY A 314 15.84 12.66 13.83
CA GLY A 314 16.11 12.42 15.23
C GLY A 314 16.55 13.71 15.92
N SER A 315 15.63 14.45 16.50
CA SER A 315 15.98 15.51 17.43
C SER A 315 16.16 14.90 18.82
N VAL A 316 17.32 14.26 19.03
CA VAL A 316 17.75 14.02 20.42
C VAL A 316 18.34 15.32 20.93
N HIS A 317 17.51 16.25 21.36
CA HIS A 317 17.98 17.23 22.33
C HIS A 317 18.15 16.49 23.67
N ARG A 318 19.38 15.98 23.88
CA ARG A 318 19.84 15.65 25.22
C ARG A 318 19.98 16.97 25.99
N SER A 319 18.91 17.40 26.63
CA SER A 319 19.03 18.32 27.78
C SER A 319 18.87 17.46 29.02
N TRP A 320 19.99 17.09 29.60
CA TRP A 320 20.12 16.59 30.96
C TRP A 320 20.03 17.77 31.92
#